data_a2c0d5f151b4ca15fb95f0f60fe32d02
#
_entry.id   a2c0d5f151b4ca15fb95f0f60fe32d02
#
_cell.length_a   1.000
_cell.length_b   1.000
_cell.length_c   1.000
_cell.angle_alpha   90.00
_cell.angle_beta   90.00
_cell.angle_gamma   90.00
#
_symmetry.space_group_name_H-M   'P 1'
#
loop_
_entity.id
_entity.type
_entity.pdbx_description
1 polymer ?
#
loop_
_entity_poly.entity_id
_entity_poly.type
_entity_poly.pdbx_seq_one_letter_code
_entity_poly.pdbx_strand_id
1 'polypeptide(L)'
;MKKIAITLVLMLVGTLGYSQTMEELKAEKKQKEDSVSAIQGRIDALQSQIDGFPGWKVGAFGTIGGSLSEFNNWYAQGFPNNSAGRIGITINPFAKLDRDAYFWYNNAQINLGWVKFDDKDDPTDDDSFRQANDVFNLSSLFGYNLTSKLAASTLLEYRTTLLNNFNDPGYLDLGVGITWRPISQLTVVIHPLNYNFVFSKDGNDVFESSFGAKLLATYEGKIGGLDYKSTFSSFTSYKSSNLSNWTWTNVFAYKVWKDIGVGFEFGLRDNKQEALNFALNNFDDTSGDPLPTFDNIDNKLQTYWLLGLSYDF
;
A
#
# COMPACT_ATOMS: atom_id res chain seq x y z
N MET A 1 0.00 52.73 60.03
CA MET A 1 1.06 52.73 58.99
C MET A 1 1.96 51.49 59.00
N LYS A 2 2.41 51.01 60.17
CA LYS A 2 3.28 49.77 60.16
C LYS A 2 2.60 48.49 59.68
N LYS A 3 1.29 48.29 59.82
CA LYS A 3 0.55 47.13 59.40
C LYS A 3 0.38 47.07 57.87
N ILE A 4 0.24 48.22 57.20
CA ILE A 4 0.11 48.33 55.73
C ILE A 4 1.44 48.05 55.06
N ALA A 5 2.56 48.44 55.64
CA ALA A 5 3.88 48.15 55.11
C ALA A 5 4.22 46.65 55.15
N ILE A 6 3.80 45.94 56.21
CA ILE A 6 4.02 44.49 56.33
C ILE A 6 3.21 43.69 55.31
N THR A 7 1.94 44.14 55.04
CA THR A 7 1.09 43.48 54.02
C THR A 7 1.63 43.71 52.61
N LEU A 8 2.17 44.90 52.32
CA LEU A 8 2.80 45.21 51.04
C LEU A 8 4.10 44.40 50.80
N VAL A 9 4.91 44.21 51.84
CA VAL A 9 6.12 43.36 51.76
C VAL A 9 5.79 41.89 51.60
N LEU A 10 4.74 41.39 52.27
CA LEU A 10 4.25 40.01 52.05
C LEU A 10 3.66 39.79 50.68
N MET A 11 2.98 40.77 50.06
CA MET A 11 2.56 40.67 48.66
C MET A 11 3.71 40.72 47.67
N LEU A 12 4.78 41.49 47.94
CA LEU A 12 5.96 41.53 47.05
C LEU A 12 6.78 40.23 47.11
N VAL A 13 6.85 39.55 48.26
CA VAL A 13 7.54 38.26 48.41
C VAL A 13 6.75 37.11 47.76
N GLY A 14 5.43 37.20 47.72
CA GLY A 14 4.56 36.21 47.08
C GLY A 14 4.62 36.22 45.55
N THR A 15 5.12 37.27 44.91
CA THR A 15 5.28 37.36 43.44
C THR A 15 6.65 36.93 42.91
N LEU A 16 7.60 36.64 43.80
CA LEU A 16 8.94 36.12 43.42
C LEU A 16 8.99 34.59 43.31
N GLY A 17 7.88 33.91 43.57
CA GLY A 17 7.75 32.48 43.40
C GLY A 17 7.31 32.11 42.00
N TYR A 18 8.21 31.50 41.21
CA TYR A 18 7.95 30.81 39.95
C TYR A 18 7.60 31.73 38.74
N SER A 19 8.47 32.65 38.41
CA SER A 19 8.56 33.10 37.04
C SER A 19 9.72 32.35 36.34
N GLN A 20 9.45 31.13 35.91
CA GLN A 20 10.31 30.51 34.89
C GLN A 20 10.25 31.42 33.67
N THR A 21 11.41 31.85 33.21
CA THR A 21 11.48 32.67 31.99
C THR A 21 11.09 31.82 30.78
N MET A 22 10.55 32.45 29.75
CA MET A 22 10.26 31.76 28.49
C MET A 22 11.46 31.02 27.93
N GLU A 23 12.67 31.51 28.19
CA GLU A 23 13.94 30.92 27.77
C GLU A 23 14.28 29.65 28.56
N GLU A 24 14.04 29.64 29.87
CA GLU A 24 14.21 28.44 30.71
C GLU A 24 13.24 27.33 30.31
N LEU A 25 11.97 27.67 30.06
CA LEU A 25 10.97 26.71 29.55
C LEU A 25 11.35 26.16 28.18
N LYS A 26 11.87 26.99 27.28
CA LYS A 26 12.38 26.54 25.98
C LYS A 26 13.61 25.63 26.11
N ALA A 27 14.52 25.94 27.02
CA ALA A 27 15.69 25.13 27.29
C ALA A 27 15.30 23.77 27.90
N GLU A 28 14.38 23.75 28.86
CA GLU A 28 13.85 22.52 29.43
C GLU A 28 13.11 21.67 28.40
N LYS A 29 12.27 22.29 27.57
CA LYS A 29 11.60 21.62 26.45
C LYS A 29 12.61 20.97 25.52
N LYS A 30 13.64 21.70 25.09
CA LYS A 30 14.70 21.19 24.23
C LYS A 30 15.43 19.99 24.86
N GLN A 31 15.77 20.08 26.15
CA GLN A 31 16.39 18.96 26.87
C GLN A 31 15.52 17.70 26.91
N LYS A 32 14.17 17.87 27.06
CA LYS A 32 13.23 16.76 26.98
C LYS A 32 13.15 16.16 25.56
N GLU A 33 13.11 17.03 24.53
CA GLU A 33 13.13 16.60 23.12
C GLU A 33 14.43 15.83 22.77
N ASP A 34 15.58 16.30 23.22
CA ASP A 34 16.87 15.61 23.06
C ASP A 34 16.87 14.25 23.78
N SER A 35 16.27 14.18 24.98
CA SER A 35 16.11 12.93 25.73
C SER A 35 15.20 11.93 25.01
N VAL A 36 14.07 12.41 24.46
CA VAL A 36 13.15 11.59 23.65
C VAL A 36 13.87 11.05 22.42
N SER A 37 14.62 11.88 21.72
CA SER A 37 15.41 11.48 20.54
C SER A 37 16.46 10.41 20.89
N ALA A 38 17.13 10.56 22.03
CA ALA A 38 18.12 9.57 22.50
C ALA A 38 17.46 8.24 22.89
N ILE A 39 16.28 8.28 23.50
CA ILE A 39 15.50 7.07 23.82
C ILE A 39 15.03 6.39 22.54
N GLN A 40 14.52 7.17 21.58
CA GLN A 40 14.09 6.65 20.28
C GLN A 40 15.26 5.96 19.55
N GLY A 41 16.43 6.56 19.52
CA GLY A 41 17.62 5.94 18.93
C GLY A 41 18.01 4.61 19.58
N ARG A 42 17.79 4.47 20.91
CA ARG A 42 18.01 3.19 21.61
C ARG A 42 16.95 2.14 21.25
N ILE A 43 15.69 2.56 21.12
CA ILE A 43 14.60 1.69 20.68
C ILE A 43 14.91 1.18 19.27
N ASP A 44 15.30 2.05 18.34
CA ASP A 44 15.62 1.69 16.97
C ASP A 44 16.81 0.73 16.90
N ALA A 45 17.82 0.93 17.75
CA ALA A 45 18.96 0.03 17.86
C ALA A 45 18.57 -1.36 18.41
N LEU A 46 17.70 -1.42 19.41
CA LEU A 46 17.17 -2.67 19.94
C LEU A 46 16.30 -3.38 18.90
N GLN A 47 15.45 -2.64 18.18
CA GLN A 47 14.63 -3.19 17.09
C GLN A 47 15.53 -3.78 16.00
N SER A 48 16.60 -3.09 15.61
CA SER A 48 17.57 -3.61 14.64
C SER A 48 18.25 -4.89 15.10
N GLN A 49 18.54 -5.03 16.43
CA GLN A 49 19.06 -6.27 16.99
C GLN A 49 18.01 -7.40 16.94
N ILE A 50 16.75 -7.12 17.33
CA ILE A 50 15.63 -8.06 17.25
C ILE A 50 15.43 -8.52 15.80
N ASP A 51 15.50 -7.57 14.85
CA ASP A 51 15.38 -7.85 13.41
C ASP A 51 16.53 -8.68 12.86
N GLY A 52 17.67 -8.70 13.53
CA GLY A 52 18.84 -9.54 13.23
C GLY A 52 18.71 -10.99 13.72
N PHE A 53 17.78 -11.30 14.64
CA PHE A 53 17.63 -12.67 15.12
C PHE A 53 17.01 -13.58 14.06
N PRO A 54 17.59 -14.79 13.86
CA PRO A 54 17.03 -15.76 12.92
C PRO A 54 15.71 -16.31 13.47
N GLY A 55 14.65 -16.25 12.69
CA GLY A 55 13.32 -16.75 13.07
C GLY A 55 12.20 -16.19 12.23
N TRP A 56 10.98 -16.58 12.57
CA TRP A 56 9.77 -16.00 12.00
C TRP A 56 9.52 -14.62 12.59
N LYS A 57 9.36 -13.65 11.72
CA LYS A 57 8.87 -12.31 12.03
C LYS A 57 7.44 -12.25 11.54
N VAL A 58 6.50 -12.15 12.44
CA VAL A 58 5.08 -12.12 12.16
C VAL A 58 4.52 -10.79 12.63
N GLY A 59 3.70 -10.18 11.83
CA GLY A 59 3.03 -8.93 12.17
C GLY A 59 1.88 -8.64 11.22
N ALA A 60 1.14 -7.61 11.57
CA ALA A 60 0.13 -7.03 10.71
C ALA A 60 0.13 -5.53 10.94
N PHE A 61 -0.06 -4.76 9.88
CA PHE A 61 -0.42 -3.37 10.00
C PHE A 61 -1.75 -3.13 9.29
N GLY A 62 -2.51 -2.20 9.79
CA GLY A 62 -3.83 -1.94 9.25
C GLY A 62 -4.21 -0.47 9.38
N THR A 63 -5.19 -0.10 8.61
CA THR A 63 -5.82 1.22 8.66
C THR A 63 -7.32 1.03 8.75
N ILE A 64 -7.93 1.66 9.74
CA ILE A 64 -9.39 1.74 9.86
C ILE A 64 -9.72 3.22 9.87
N GLY A 65 -10.60 3.66 8.99
CA GLY A 65 -11.02 5.06 9.04
C GLY A 65 -11.59 5.57 7.72
N GLY A 66 -11.73 6.90 7.67
CA GLY A 66 -12.12 7.62 6.48
C GLY A 66 -10.92 8.03 5.65
N SER A 67 -11.07 8.00 4.36
CA SER A 67 -10.08 8.53 3.40
C SER A 67 -10.79 9.24 2.26
N LEU A 68 -10.06 10.13 1.60
CA LEU A 68 -10.45 10.66 0.30
C LEU A 68 -9.72 9.85 -0.77
N SER A 69 -10.39 9.58 -1.87
CA SER A 69 -9.82 8.82 -2.99
C SER A 69 -10.26 9.38 -4.31
N GLU A 70 -9.44 9.19 -5.33
CA GLU A 70 -9.77 9.46 -6.72
C GLU A 70 -9.23 8.32 -7.59
N PHE A 71 -10.06 7.83 -8.49
CA PHE A 71 -9.73 6.80 -9.45
C PHE A 71 -10.01 7.31 -10.86
N ASN A 72 -9.07 7.08 -11.77
CA ASN A 72 -9.19 7.45 -13.17
C ASN A 72 -8.82 6.24 -14.02
N ASN A 73 -9.75 5.83 -14.87
CA ASN A 73 -9.63 4.65 -15.76
C ASN A 73 -9.24 3.35 -15.03
N TRP A 74 -9.64 3.18 -13.77
CA TRP A 74 -9.33 1.98 -12.99
C TRP A 74 -10.33 0.86 -13.32
N TYR A 75 -10.12 0.18 -14.43
CA TYR A 75 -11.06 -0.79 -15.04
C TYR A 75 -11.29 -2.08 -14.22
N ALA A 76 -10.52 -2.31 -13.16
CA ALA A 76 -10.80 -3.38 -12.20
C ALA A 76 -12.06 -3.11 -11.35
N GLN A 77 -12.69 -1.94 -11.49
CA GLN A 77 -13.93 -1.54 -10.82
C GLN A 77 -15.02 -1.24 -11.86
N GLY A 78 -16.28 -1.43 -11.47
CA GLY A 78 -17.43 -1.12 -12.34
C GLY A 78 -17.60 0.37 -12.66
N PHE A 79 -16.90 1.25 -11.93
CA PHE A 79 -16.89 2.71 -12.11
C PHE A 79 -15.46 3.19 -12.15
N PRO A 80 -14.84 3.24 -13.33
CA PRO A 80 -13.40 3.53 -13.45
C PRO A 80 -13.03 4.98 -13.16
N ASN A 81 -13.98 5.91 -13.27
CA ASN A 81 -13.78 7.34 -13.02
C ASN A 81 -14.66 7.79 -11.85
N ASN A 82 -14.08 7.86 -10.65
CA ASN A 82 -14.84 8.28 -9.48
C ASN A 82 -14.01 9.08 -8.47
N SER A 83 -14.68 9.89 -7.67
CA SER A 83 -14.11 10.50 -6.47
C SER A 83 -15.03 10.28 -5.29
N ALA A 84 -14.48 10.10 -4.10
CA ALA A 84 -15.30 9.74 -2.97
C ALA A 84 -14.73 10.04 -1.60
N GLY A 85 -15.65 10.26 -0.64
CA GLY A 85 -15.39 10.05 0.78
C GLY A 85 -15.52 8.55 1.09
N ARG A 86 -14.53 7.96 1.74
CA ARG A 86 -14.44 6.52 1.96
C ARG A 86 -14.39 6.19 3.44
N ILE A 87 -15.08 5.14 3.82
CA ILE A 87 -14.86 4.39 5.06
C ILE A 87 -14.31 3.03 4.64
N GLY A 88 -13.20 2.61 5.26
CA GLY A 88 -12.60 1.34 4.87
C GLY A 88 -11.67 0.73 5.90
N ILE A 89 -11.31 -0.51 5.64
CA ILE A 89 -10.38 -1.31 6.42
C ILE A 89 -9.31 -1.82 5.48
N THR A 90 -8.05 -1.57 5.83
CA THR A 90 -6.90 -2.22 5.18
C THR A 90 -6.17 -3.06 6.21
N ILE A 91 -5.87 -4.30 5.91
CA ILE A 91 -5.09 -5.21 6.75
C ILE A 91 -4.00 -5.82 5.88
N ASN A 92 -2.74 -5.73 6.35
CA ASN A 92 -1.56 -6.23 5.65
C ASN A 92 -0.76 -7.15 6.59
N PRO A 93 -1.19 -8.40 6.81
CA PRO A 93 -0.44 -9.34 7.60
C PRO A 93 0.78 -9.85 6.82
N PHE A 94 1.85 -10.13 7.56
CA PHE A 94 3.05 -10.73 7.01
C PHE A 94 3.63 -11.78 7.96
N ALA A 95 4.33 -12.74 7.34
CA ALA A 95 5.17 -13.70 8.05
C ALA A 95 6.46 -13.89 7.24
N LYS A 96 7.57 -13.40 7.77
CA LYS A 96 8.89 -13.44 7.13
C LYS A 96 9.83 -14.32 7.94
N LEU A 97 10.48 -15.25 7.28
CA LEU A 97 11.51 -16.11 7.84
C LEU A 97 12.82 -15.85 7.10
N ASP A 98 13.87 -15.47 7.83
CA ASP A 98 15.24 -15.40 7.34
C ASP A 98 16.11 -16.46 8.02
N ARG A 99 16.88 -17.17 7.23
CA ARG A 99 17.90 -18.16 7.62
C ARG A 99 19.15 -17.95 6.77
N ASP A 100 20.26 -18.46 7.22
CA ASP A 100 21.54 -18.35 6.48
C ASP A 100 21.42 -18.94 5.07
N ALA A 101 20.77 -20.11 4.94
CA ALA A 101 20.66 -20.81 3.67
C ALA A 101 19.43 -20.41 2.84
N TYR A 102 18.36 -19.91 3.45
CA TYR A 102 17.11 -19.63 2.76
C TYR A 102 16.29 -18.55 3.46
N PHE A 103 15.32 -17.99 2.75
CA PHE A 103 14.28 -17.13 3.31
C PHE A 103 12.89 -17.54 2.79
N TRP A 104 11.86 -17.18 3.54
CA TRP A 104 10.48 -17.39 3.14
C TRP A 104 9.60 -16.23 3.61
N TYR A 105 9.11 -15.45 2.65
CA TYR A 105 8.31 -14.25 2.90
C TYR A 105 6.88 -14.47 2.44
N ASN A 106 5.95 -14.35 3.36
CA ASN A 106 4.52 -14.44 3.09
C ASN A 106 3.89 -13.10 3.43
N ASN A 107 3.08 -12.57 2.52
CA ASN A 107 2.36 -11.33 2.73
C ASN A 107 0.94 -11.51 2.23
N ALA A 108 -0.02 -10.90 2.93
CA ALA A 108 -1.34 -10.70 2.38
C ALA A 108 -1.71 -9.21 2.45
N GLN A 109 -2.60 -8.81 1.57
CA GLN A 109 -3.21 -7.49 1.57
C GLN A 109 -4.72 -7.67 1.41
N ILE A 110 -5.46 -7.14 2.35
CA ILE A 110 -6.92 -7.07 2.32
C ILE A 110 -7.27 -5.59 2.40
N ASN A 111 -7.96 -5.07 1.38
CA ASN A 111 -8.40 -3.70 1.38
C ASN A 111 -9.87 -3.63 0.96
N LEU A 112 -10.74 -3.39 1.93
CA LEU A 112 -12.18 -3.28 1.76
C LEU A 112 -12.61 -1.85 2.04
N GLY A 113 -13.47 -1.30 1.19
CA GLY A 113 -13.94 0.06 1.35
C GLY A 113 -15.33 0.28 0.81
N TRP A 114 -16.03 1.16 1.48
CA TRP A 114 -17.34 1.65 1.08
C TRP A 114 -17.27 3.16 0.96
N VAL A 115 -17.95 3.69 -0.03
CA VAL A 115 -17.93 5.11 -0.35
C VAL A 115 -19.34 5.65 -0.51
N LYS A 116 -19.46 6.90 -0.15
CA LYS A 116 -20.47 7.78 -0.68
C LYS A 116 -19.91 8.33 -1.99
N PHE A 117 -20.58 8.07 -3.08
CA PHE A 117 -19.99 7.96 -4.40
C PHE A 117 -20.39 9.13 -5.29
N ASP A 118 -19.44 9.68 -6.00
CA ASP A 118 -19.63 10.62 -7.11
C ASP A 118 -19.10 9.96 -8.38
N ASP A 119 -19.99 9.39 -9.17
CA ASP A 119 -19.70 8.91 -10.51
C ASP A 119 -19.62 10.11 -11.46
N LYS A 120 -18.43 10.48 -11.85
CA LYS A 120 -18.20 11.62 -12.75
C LYS A 120 -18.79 11.41 -14.15
N ASP A 121 -19.16 10.18 -14.47
CA ASP A 121 -19.75 9.80 -15.76
C ASP A 121 -21.29 9.74 -15.71
N ASP A 122 -21.91 9.75 -14.51
CA ASP A 122 -23.37 9.72 -14.31
C ASP A 122 -23.86 10.85 -13.38
N PRO A 123 -24.51 11.91 -13.92
CA PRO A 123 -25.03 13.00 -13.09
C PRO A 123 -26.28 12.63 -12.29
N THR A 124 -26.78 11.40 -12.39
CA THR A 124 -28.00 10.93 -11.71
C THR A 124 -27.70 9.86 -10.67
N ASP A 125 -26.44 9.72 -10.27
CA ASP A 125 -25.98 8.68 -9.36
C ASP A 125 -26.67 8.73 -7.98
N ASP A 126 -26.74 7.55 -7.35
CA ASP A 126 -27.35 7.39 -6.04
C ASP A 126 -26.28 7.63 -4.95
N ASP A 127 -26.63 8.48 -4.02
CA ASP A 127 -25.84 8.94 -2.86
C ASP A 127 -25.66 7.85 -1.77
N SER A 128 -26.03 6.59 -2.02
CA SER A 128 -25.90 5.50 -1.05
C SER A 128 -24.45 5.03 -0.87
N PHE A 129 -24.12 4.43 0.30
CA PHE A 129 -22.84 3.77 0.49
C PHE A 129 -22.75 2.55 -0.41
N ARG A 130 -21.83 2.59 -1.37
CA ARG A 130 -21.54 1.49 -2.28
C ARG A 130 -20.14 0.94 -2.00
N GLN A 131 -19.92 -0.32 -2.32
CA GLN A 131 -18.61 -0.90 -2.28
C GLN A 131 -17.70 -0.23 -3.30
N ALA A 132 -16.58 0.33 -2.82
CA ALA A 132 -15.65 1.08 -3.65
C ALA A 132 -14.32 0.37 -3.85
N ASN A 133 -13.95 -0.46 -2.91
CA ASN A 133 -12.69 -1.17 -2.97
C ASN A 133 -12.84 -2.58 -2.42
N ASP A 134 -12.30 -3.51 -3.16
CA ASP A 134 -12.26 -4.91 -2.81
C ASP A 134 -10.98 -5.49 -3.42
N VAL A 135 -9.92 -5.53 -2.61
CA VAL A 135 -8.62 -6.06 -3.03
C VAL A 135 -8.23 -7.16 -2.08
N PHE A 136 -7.94 -8.29 -2.64
CA PHE A 136 -7.26 -9.39 -1.97
C PHE A 136 -6.00 -9.76 -2.76
N ASN A 137 -4.86 -9.71 -2.09
CA ASN A 137 -3.59 -10.17 -2.61
C ASN A 137 -2.91 -11.06 -1.57
N LEU A 138 -2.46 -12.22 -1.98
CA LEU A 138 -1.67 -13.15 -1.19
C LEU A 138 -0.41 -13.49 -1.95
N SER A 139 0.76 -13.34 -1.32
CA SER A 139 2.04 -13.68 -1.92
C SER A 139 2.89 -14.54 -1.00
N SER A 140 3.61 -15.48 -1.59
CA SER A 140 4.58 -16.36 -0.94
C SER A 140 5.83 -16.44 -1.78
N LEU A 141 6.94 -15.89 -1.27
CA LEU A 141 8.25 -15.88 -1.93
C LEU A 141 9.21 -16.72 -1.10
N PHE A 142 9.64 -17.85 -1.67
CA PHE A 142 10.70 -18.68 -1.09
C PHE A 142 12.00 -18.50 -1.90
N GLY A 143 13.14 -18.37 -1.22
CA GLY A 143 14.45 -18.24 -1.85
C GLY A 143 15.53 -19.02 -1.13
N TYR A 144 16.37 -19.70 -1.89
CA TYR A 144 17.60 -20.34 -1.43
C TYR A 144 18.79 -19.41 -1.70
N ASN A 145 19.51 -19.02 -0.66
CA ASN A 145 20.62 -18.05 -0.75
C ASN A 145 21.83 -18.66 -1.47
N LEU A 146 22.14 -18.12 -2.65
CA LEU A 146 23.35 -18.45 -3.40
C LEU A 146 24.53 -17.60 -2.92
N THR A 147 24.25 -16.35 -2.55
CA THR A 147 25.17 -15.40 -1.94
C THR A 147 24.41 -14.58 -0.90
N SER A 148 25.09 -13.68 -0.20
CA SER A 148 24.43 -12.74 0.74
C SER A 148 23.40 -11.80 0.07
N LYS A 149 23.44 -11.66 -1.25
CA LYS A 149 22.59 -10.72 -2.01
C LYS A 149 21.74 -11.39 -3.09
N LEU A 150 22.02 -12.63 -3.45
CA LEU A 150 21.36 -13.34 -4.55
C LEU A 150 20.84 -14.69 -4.08
N ALA A 151 19.61 -15.00 -4.43
CA ALA A 151 18.99 -16.29 -4.16
C ALA A 151 18.32 -16.85 -5.41
N ALA A 152 18.31 -18.18 -5.54
CA ALA A 152 17.36 -18.87 -6.41
C ALA A 152 16.00 -18.86 -5.73
N SER A 153 14.93 -18.52 -6.43
CA SER A 153 13.63 -18.30 -5.78
C SER A 153 12.43 -18.76 -6.59
N THR A 154 11.34 -18.98 -5.87
CA THR A 154 10.01 -19.21 -6.42
C THR A 154 9.03 -18.24 -5.78
N LEU A 155 8.08 -17.72 -6.57
CA LEU A 155 7.01 -16.83 -6.14
C LEU A 155 5.66 -17.45 -6.50
N LEU A 156 4.76 -17.45 -5.55
CA LEU A 156 3.33 -17.63 -5.77
C LEU A 156 2.65 -16.32 -5.37
N GLU A 157 1.89 -15.70 -6.27
CA GLU A 157 1.10 -14.50 -5.99
C GLU A 157 -0.31 -14.71 -6.53
N TYR A 158 -1.30 -14.57 -5.65
CA TYR A 158 -2.71 -14.66 -6.01
C TYR A 158 -3.42 -13.35 -5.73
N ARG A 159 -4.16 -12.83 -6.72
CA ARG A 159 -4.87 -11.55 -6.67
C ARG A 159 -6.30 -11.74 -7.14
N THR A 160 -7.26 -11.21 -6.35
CA THR A 160 -8.69 -11.22 -6.70
C THR A 160 -9.45 -10.20 -5.85
N THR A 161 -10.75 -10.20 -5.90
CA THR A 161 -11.68 -9.52 -4.99
C THR A 161 -12.25 -10.51 -3.97
N LEU A 162 -12.72 -10.05 -2.80
CA LEU A 162 -13.30 -10.91 -1.74
C LEU A 162 -14.82 -10.86 -1.68
N LEU A 163 -15.39 -9.66 -1.78
CA LEU A 163 -16.81 -9.42 -1.50
C LEU A 163 -17.67 -9.69 -2.75
N ASN A 164 -17.22 -9.18 -3.88
CA ASN A 164 -17.91 -9.36 -5.15
C ASN A 164 -16.93 -9.94 -6.17
N ASN A 165 -17.45 -10.76 -7.09
CA ASN A 165 -16.68 -11.32 -8.20
C ASN A 165 -15.40 -12.06 -7.74
N PHE A 166 -15.48 -12.81 -6.64
CA PHE A 166 -14.36 -13.64 -6.20
C PHE A 166 -13.88 -14.55 -7.32
N ASN A 167 -12.58 -14.47 -7.61
CA ASN A 167 -11.92 -15.20 -8.69
C ASN A 167 -12.50 -14.87 -10.11
N ASP A 168 -12.99 -13.62 -10.29
CA ASP A 168 -13.65 -13.20 -11.54
C ASP A 168 -13.40 -11.69 -11.85
N PRO A 169 -12.22 -11.30 -12.36
CA PRO A 169 -11.05 -12.14 -12.60
C PRO A 169 -10.25 -12.47 -11.34
N GLY A 170 -9.65 -13.64 -11.34
CA GLY A 170 -8.61 -14.05 -10.43
C GLY A 170 -7.29 -14.24 -11.18
N TYR A 171 -6.18 -13.84 -10.60
CA TYR A 171 -4.84 -13.97 -11.19
C TYR A 171 -3.94 -14.77 -10.26
N LEU A 172 -3.34 -15.85 -10.74
CA LEU A 172 -2.35 -16.60 -10.02
C LEU A 172 -1.05 -16.62 -10.81
N ASP A 173 -0.05 -15.93 -10.29
CA ASP A 173 1.32 -16.00 -10.79
C ASP A 173 2.08 -17.12 -10.06
N LEU A 174 2.68 -18.04 -10.81
CA LEU A 174 3.61 -19.03 -10.31
C LEU A 174 4.89 -18.97 -11.12
N GLY A 175 5.98 -18.60 -10.49
CA GLY A 175 7.24 -18.36 -11.18
C GLY A 175 8.45 -18.87 -10.44
N VAL A 176 9.51 -19.11 -11.21
CA VAL A 176 10.85 -19.47 -10.71
C VAL A 176 11.91 -18.60 -11.39
N GLY A 177 12.96 -18.28 -10.64
CA GLY A 177 14.07 -17.44 -11.10
C GLY A 177 14.99 -17.04 -9.97
N ILE A 178 15.30 -15.77 -9.89
CA ILE A 178 16.20 -15.23 -8.88
C ILE A 178 15.56 -14.10 -8.09
N THR A 179 15.99 -13.95 -6.84
CA THR A 179 15.74 -12.77 -6.00
C THR A 179 17.07 -12.12 -5.70
N TRP A 180 17.16 -10.83 -5.98
CA TRP A 180 18.31 -9.97 -5.72
C TRP A 180 17.99 -8.97 -4.61
N ARG A 181 18.82 -8.97 -3.55
CA ARG A 181 18.71 -8.11 -2.37
C ARG A 181 20.01 -7.30 -2.21
N PRO A 182 20.21 -6.23 -2.98
CA PRO A 182 21.46 -5.46 -2.94
C PRO A 182 21.70 -4.75 -1.60
N ILE A 183 20.61 -4.29 -1.00
CA ILE A 183 20.53 -3.63 0.31
C ILE A 183 19.31 -4.18 1.07
N SER A 184 19.27 -3.99 2.39
CA SER A 184 18.19 -4.50 3.25
C SER A 184 16.80 -3.96 2.89
N GLN A 185 16.74 -2.76 2.32
CA GLN A 185 15.51 -2.08 1.94
C GLN A 185 14.95 -2.49 0.58
N LEU A 186 15.76 -3.11 -0.29
CA LEU A 186 15.38 -3.41 -1.67
C LEU A 186 15.41 -4.90 -1.96
N THR A 187 14.27 -5.43 -2.37
CA THR A 187 14.11 -6.80 -2.87
C THR A 187 13.64 -6.75 -4.32
N VAL A 188 14.37 -7.39 -5.23
CA VAL A 188 14.02 -7.49 -6.65
C VAL A 188 13.92 -8.96 -7.02
N VAL A 189 12.73 -9.40 -7.44
CA VAL A 189 12.41 -10.74 -7.91
C VAL A 189 12.36 -10.69 -9.43
N ILE A 190 13.12 -11.57 -10.09
CA ILE A 190 13.18 -11.70 -11.55
C ILE A 190 12.93 -13.15 -11.87
N HIS A 191 11.74 -13.47 -12.33
CA HIS A 191 11.31 -14.82 -12.69
C HIS A 191 10.99 -14.89 -14.18
N PRO A 192 11.97 -15.26 -15.02
CA PRO A 192 11.76 -15.41 -16.46
C PRO A 192 10.86 -16.60 -16.80
N LEU A 193 10.72 -17.55 -15.89
CA LEU A 193 9.83 -18.71 -16.02
C LEU A 193 8.65 -18.50 -15.08
N ASN A 194 7.67 -17.70 -15.51
CA ASN A 194 6.43 -17.43 -14.76
C ASN A 194 5.23 -17.79 -15.62
N TYR A 195 4.27 -18.50 -15.03
CA TYR A 195 2.97 -18.71 -15.64
C TYR A 195 1.93 -17.86 -14.89
N ASN A 196 1.22 -17.03 -15.62
CA ASN A 196 0.10 -16.26 -15.11
C ASN A 196 -1.20 -16.98 -15.48
N PHE A 197 -1.82 -17.62 -14.49
CA PHE A 197 -3.16 -18.17 -14.61
C PHE A 197 -4.16 -17.06 -14.44
N VAL A 198 -5.10 -16.95 -15.35
CA VAL A 198 -6.22 -16.02 -15.24
C VAL A 198 -7.51 -16.81 -15.17
N PHE A 199 -8.29 -16.57 -14.11
CA PHE A 199 -9.59 -17.17 -13.91
C PHE A 199 -10.65 -16.10 -14.16
N SER A 200 -11.63 -16.39 -15.00
CA SER A 200 -12.78 -15.50 -15.21
C SER A 200 -14.00 -16.34 -15.58
N LYS A 201 -15.15 -15.88 -15.19
CA LYS A 201 -16.47 -16.38 -15.60
C LYS A 201 -17.09 -15.50 -16.68
N ASP A 202 -16.39 -14.42 -17.06
CA ASP A 202 -16.84 -13.50 -18.07
C ASP A 202 -16.96 -14.19 -19.42
N GLY A 203 -18.10 -14.04 -20.08
CA GLY A 203 -18.40 -14.66 -21.37
C GLY A 203 -17.71 -14.02 -22.57
N ASN A 204 -16.93 -12.95 -22.36
CA ASN A 204 -16.24 -12.24 -23.46
C ASN A 204 -14.95 -12.92 -23.95
N ASP A 205 -14.47 -13.97 -23.26
CA ASP A 205 -13.23 -14.71 -23.59
C ASP A 205 -11.99 -13.81 -23.72
N VAL A 206 -11.96 -12.68 -23.02
CA VAL A 206 -10.87 -11.70 -23.07
C VAL A 206 -9.68 -12.13 -22.21
N PHE A 207 -10.00 -12.78 -21.09
CA PHE A 207 -8.99 -13.15 -20.09
C PHE A 207 -8.30 -14.45 -20.48
N GLU A 208 -7.00 -14.35 -20.70
CA GLU A 208 -6.18 -15.47 -21.16
C GLU A 208 -4.95 -15.67 -20.27
N SER A 209 -4.74 -16.92 -19.86
CA SER A 209 -3.53 -17.34 -19.16
C SER A 209 -2.34 -17.41 -20.12
N SER A 210 -1.16 -17.05 -19.65
CA SER A 210 0.02 -17.13 -20.50
C SER A 210 1.32 -17.36 -19.73
N PHE A 211 2.31 -17.88 -20.44
CA PHE A 211 3.69 -17.97 -19.96
C PHE A 211 4.41 -16.63 -20.20
N GLY A 212 5.27 -16.24 -19.28
CA GLY A 212 5.97 -14.95 -19.39
C GLY A 212 7.05 -14.75 -18.33
N ALA A 213 7.47 -13.50 -18.19
CA ALA A 213 8.41 -13.07 -17.16
C ALA A 213 7.70 -12.23 -16.10
N LYS A 214 8.01 -12.48 -14.83
CA LYS A 214 7.58 -11.67 -13.67
C LYS A 214 8.76 -10.87 -13.16
N LEU A 215 8.52 -9.57 -12.96
CA LEU A 215 9.40 -8.67 -12.22
C LEU A 215 8.62 -8.09 -11.04
N LEU A 216 9.15 -8.29 -9.83
CA LEU A 216 8.61 -7.67 -8.61
C LEU A 216 9.76 -6.96 -7.90
N ALA A 217 9.65 -5.64 -7.74
CA ALA A 217 10.61 -4.83 -7.00
C ALA A 217 9.91 -4.16 -5.82
N THR A 218 10.39 -4.40 -4.61
CA THR A 218 9.86 -3.80 -3.38
C THR A 218 10.96 -3.08 -2.66
N TYR A 219 10.74 -1.80 -2.40
CA TYR A 219 11.56 -0.97 -1.54
C TYR A 219 10.78 -0.61 -0.27
N GLU A 220 11.37 -0.85 0.90
CA GLU A 220 10.79 -0.48 2.19
C GLU A 220 11.85 0.27 3.00
N GLY A 221 11.56 1.50 3.42
CA GLY A 221 12.52 2.32 4.15
C GLY A 221 11.92 3.60 4.70
N LYS A 222 12.79 4.45 5.26
CA LYS A 222 12.40 5.76 5.80
C LYS A 222 13.02 6.88 4.96
N ILE A 223 12.24 7.90 4.68
CA ILE A 223 12.68 9.14 4.04
C ILE A 223 12.43 10.28 5.03
N GLY A 224 13.47 10.68 5.77
CA GLY A 224 13.30 11.56 6.93
C GLY A 224 12.44 10.88 8.01
N GLY A 225 11.33 11.50 8.42
CA GLY A 225 10.36 10.93 9.36
C GLY A 225 9.22 10.15 8.73
N LEU A 226 9.21 9.97 7.39
CA LEU A 226 8.18 9.24 6.64
C LEU A 226 8.61 7.78 6.46
N ASP A 227 7.74 6.85 6.79
CA ASP A 227 7.85 5.48 6.32
C ASP A 227 7.40 5.43 4.85
N TYR A 228 8.23 4.80 4.02
CA TYR A 228 8.00 4.72 2.57
C TYR A 228 8.11 3.29 2.09
N LYS A 229 7.07 2.84 1.38
CA LYS A 229 7.05 1.56 0.67
C LYS A 229 6.69 1.79 -0.79
N SER A 230 7.50 1.25 -1.69
CA SER A 230 7.24 1.24 -3.13
C SER A 230 7.27 -0.18 -3.64
N THR A 231 6.24 -0.58 -4.38
CA THR A 231 6.12 -1.92 -4.97
C THR A 231 5.80 -1.78 -6.45
N PHE A 232 6.71 -2.23 -7.28
CA PHE A 232 6.51 -2.36 -8.73
C PHE A 232 6.38 -3.83 -9.08
N SER A 233 5.26 -4.23 -9.69
CA SER A 233 4.98 -5.59 -10.13
C SER A 233 4.64 -5.57 -11.61
N SER A 234 5.33 -6.36 -12.43
CA SER A 234 5.08 -6.46 -13.86
C SER A 234 5.10 -7.92 -14.29
N PHE A 235 4.12 -8.29 -15.11
CA PHE A 235 4.09 -9.52 -15.87
C PHE A 235 4.20 -9.19 -17.36
N THR A 236 5.18 -9.76 -18.02
CA THR A 236 5.39 -9.62 -19.47
C THR A 236 5.13 -10.97 -20.13
N SER A 237 4.03 -11.07 -20.86
CA SER A 237 3.65 -12.30 -21.57
C SER A 237 4.57 -12.56 -22.77
N TYR A 238 5.00 -13.80 -22.94
CA TYR A 238 5.72 -14.24 -24.13
C TYR A 238 4.82 -14.53 -25.32
N LYS A 239 3.49 -14.62 -25.09
CA LYS A 239 2.51 -14.90 -26.13
C LYS A 239 2.08 -13.62 -26.85
N SER A 240 1.73 -12.57 -26.09
CA SER A 240 1.23 -11.30 -26.62
C SER A 240 1.43 -10.17 -25.63
N SER A 241 1.80 -8.99 -26.11
CA SER A 241 1.87 -7.78 -25.28
C SER A 241 0.50 -7.39 -24.69
N ASN A 242 -0.59 -7.78 -25.35
CA ASN A 242 -1.96 -7.53 -24.86
C ASN A 242 -2.28 -8.26 -23.54
N LEU A 243 -1.55 -9.34 -23.23
CA LEU A 243 -1.68 -10.11 -22.00
C LEU A 243 -0.69 -9.66 -20.90
N SER A 244 0.14 -8.68 -21.21
CA SER A 244 1.07 -8.10 -20.25
C SER A 244 0.36 -7.08 -19.36
N ASN A 245 0.82 -6.97 -18.11
CA ASN A 245 0.30 -5.97 -17.17
C ASN A 245 1.38 -5.53 -16.21
N TRP A 246 1.18 -4.35 -15.62
CA TRP A 246 2.03 -3.89 -14.53
C TRP A 246 1.24 -3.00 -13.56
N THR A 247 1.73 -2.95 -12.34
CA THR A 247 1.19 -2.10 -11.27
C THR A 247 2.36 -1.52 -10.48
N TRP A 248 2.30 -0.23 -10.18
CA TRP A 248 3.26 0.45 -9.31
C TRP A 248 2.52 1.18 -8.20
N THR A 249 2.72 0.74 -6.97
CA THR A 249 2.09 1.28 -5.77
C THR A 249 3.13 1.95 -4.89
N ASN A 250 2.81 3.12 -4.35
CA ASN A 250 3.67 3.89 -3.46
C ASN A 250 2.87 4.30 -2.23
N VAL A 251 3.37 3.94 -1.06
CA VAL A 251 2.75 4.21 0.23
C VAL A 251 3.69 5.06 1.07
N PHE A 252 3.17 6.15 1.60
CA PHE A 252 3.85 7.03 2.54
C PHE A 252 3.03 7.04 3.83
N ALA A 253 3.68 6.86 4.96
CA ALA A 253 3.04 6.94 6.27
C ALA A 253 3.85 7.85 7.18
N TYR A 254 3.16 8.72 7.91
CA TYR A 254 3.75 9.60 8.91
C TYR A 254 3.04 9.43 10.23
N LYS A 255 3.78 9.02 11.25
CA LYS A 255 3.24 8.85 12.60
C LYS A 255 3.10 10.22 13.26
N VAL A 256 1.86 10.62 13.55
CA VAL A 256 1.54 11.93 14.11
C VAL A 256 1.51 11.88 15.64
N TRP A 257 0.89 10.86 16.21
CA TRP A 257 0.76 10.72 17.65
C TRP A 257 0.53 9.27 18.06
N LYS A 258 1.42 8.72 18.90
CA LYS A 258 1.40 7.31 19.37
C LYS A 258 1.25 6.36 18.16
N ASP A 259 0.10 5.70 18.06
CA ASP A 259 -0.21 4.71 17.03
C ASP A 259 -1.09 5.29 15.90
N ILE A 260 -1.37 6.61 15.96
CA ILE A 260 -2.14 7.33 14.95
C ILE A 260 -1.19 8.00 13.97
N GLY A 261 -1.40 7.78 12.69
CA GLY A 261 -0.67 8.38 11.59
C GLY A 261 -1.56 8.93 10.49
N VAL A 262 -0.91 9.54 9.50
CA VAL A 262 -1.50 9.91 8.22
C VAL A 262 -0.82 9.10 7.15
N GLY A 263 -1.60 8.44 6.31
CA GLY A 263 -1.13 7.66 5.18
C GLY A 263 -1.54 8.30 3.85
N PHE A 264 -0.62 8.32 2.91
CA PHE A 264 -0.89 8.67 1.52
C PHE A 264 -0.41 7.53 0.63
N GLU A 265 -1.29 7.06 -0.25
CA GLU A 265 -0.96 6.03 -1.23
C GLU A 265 -1.33 6.52 -2.63
N PHE A 266 -0.50 6.22 -3.61
CA PHE A 266 -0.88 6.33 -5.01
C PHE A 266 -0.45 5.09 -5.79
N GLY A 267 -1.26 4.73 -6.78
CA GLY A 267 -1.02 3.60 -7.67
C GLY A 267 -1.18 3.97 -9.12
N LEU A 268 -0.31 3.37 -9.94
CA LEU A 268 -0.36 3.41 -11.39
C LEU A 268 -0.49 1.97 -11.88
N ARG A 269 -1.31 1.74 -12.90
CA ARG A 269 -1.54 0.41 -13.44
C ARG A 269 -1.85 0.45 -14.94
N ASP A 270 -1.42 -0.59 -15.63
CA ASP A 270 -1.80 -0.89 -17.00
C ASP A 270 -2.20 -2.36 -17.11
N ASN A 271 -3.40 -2.64 -17.63
CA ASN A 271 -3.91 -3.98 -17.90
C ASN A 271 -4.91 -3.91 -19.04
N LYS A 272 -4.46 -4.29 -20.21
CA LYS A 272 -5.25 -4.19 -21.44
C LYS A 272 -6.41 -5.20 -21.51
N GLN A 273 -6.27 -6.37 -20.84
CA GLN A 273 -7.37 -7.34 -20.76
C GLN A 273 -8.56 -6.77 -19.96
N GLU A 274 -8.29 -6.13 -18.82
CA GLU A 274 -9.35 -5.49 -18.02
C GLU A 274 -10.01 -4.33 -18.78
N ALA A 275 -9.22 -3.52 -19.49
CA ALA A 275 -9.74 -2.42 -20.29
C ALA A 275 -10.66 -2.94 -21.42
N LEU A 276 -10.25 -4.00 -22.11
CA LEU A 276 -11.06 -4.62 -23.15
C LEU A 276 -12.34 -5.25 -22.59
N ASN A 277 -12.23 -5.98 -21.47
CA ASN A 277 -13.40 -6.57 -20.84
C ASN A 277 -14.42 -5.52 -20.40
N PHE A 278 -13.95 -4.42 -19.80
CA PHE A 278 -14.81 -3.29 -19.44
C PHE A 278 -15.46 -2.67 -20.68
N ALA A 279 -14.73 -2.47 -21.76
CA ALA A 279 -15.27 -1.91 -23.00
C ALA A 279 -16.35 -2.82 -23.61
N LEU A 280 -16.16 -4.14 -23.60
CA LEU A 280 -17.14 -5.10 -24.13
C LEU A 280 -18.39 -5.16 -23.26
N ASN A 281 -18.26 -5.15 -21.93
CA ASN A 281 -19.40 -5.19 -21.00
C ASN A 281 -20.26 -3.92 -21.03
N ASN A 282 -19.70 -2.80 -21.50
CA ASN A 282 -20.41 -1.54 -21.67
C ASN A 282 -20.67 -1.16 -23.14
N PHE A 283 -20.44 -2.09 -24.07
CA PHE A 283 -20.64 -1.85 -25.48
C PHE A 283 -22.12 -1.82 -25.84
N ASP A 284 -22.52 -0.76 -26.53
CA ASP A 284 -23.89 -0.63 -27.11
C ASP A 284 -23.86 -1.06 -28.58
N ASP A 285 -24.34 -2.28 -28.85
CA ASP A 285 -24.44 -2.84 -30.21
C ASP A 285 -25.39 -2.07 -31.13
N THR A 286 -26.19 -1.13 -30.59
CA THR A 286 -27.04 -0.25 -31.38
C THR A 286 -26.38 1.08 -31.80
N SER A 287 -25.20 1.40 -31.24
CA SER A 287 -24.48 2.66 -31.51
C SER A 287 -23.98 2.78 -32.95
N GLY A 288 -23.74 1.66 -33.63
CA GLY A 288 -23.06 1.60 -34.93
C GLY A 288 -21.52 1.70 -34.84
N ASP A 289 -20.96 1.75 -33.63
CA ASP A 289 -19.53 1.72 -33.41
C ASP A 289 -18.94 0.32 -33.67
N PRO A 290 -17.64 0.21 -33.99
CA PRO A 290 -17.01 -1.09 -34.14
C PRO A 290 -16.89 -1.79 -32.78
N LEU A 291 -17.10 -3.12 -32.78
CA LEU A 291 -16.92 -3.94 -31.58
C LEU A 291 -15.53 -3.72 -30.98
N PRO A 292 -15.41 -3.51 -29.64
CA PRO A 292 -14.13 -3.36 -28.98
C PRO A 292 -13.21 -4.58 -29.18
N THR A 293 -11.96 -4.32 -29.49
CA THR A 293 -10.90 -5.32 -29.67
C THR A 293 -9.61 -4.80 -29.05
N PHE A 294 -8.60 -5.65 -28.88
CA PHE A 294 -7.27 -5.21 -28.44
C PHE A 294 -6.64 -4.14 -29.35
N ASP A 295 -7.04 -4.06 -30.62
CA ASP A 295 -6.45 -3.12 -31.56
C ASP A 295 -7.12 -1.77 -31.58
N ASN A 296 -8.38 -1.66 -31.16
CA ASN A 296 -9.15 -0.41 -31.22
C ASN A 296 -9.55 0.17 -29.87
N ILE A 297 -9.29 -0.52 -28.74
CA ILE A 297 -9.55 0.06 -27.41
C ILE A 297 -8.52 1.14 -27.06
N ASP A 298 -8.99 2.16 -26.36
CA ASP A 298 -8.14 3.16 -25.73
C ASP A 298 -7.71 2.66 -24.33
N ASN A 299 -6.57 1.95 -24.27
CA ASN A 299 -6.02 1.46 -23.01
C ASN A 299 -5.31 2.61 -22.26
N LYS A 300 -6.07 3.35 -21.45
CA LYS A 300 -5.55 4.45 -20.65
C LYS A 300 -4.84 3.96 -19.40
N LEU A 301 -3.82 4.72 -18.98
CA LEU A 301 -3.18 4.51 -17.69
C LEU A 301 -4.21 4.61 -16.55
N GLN A 302 -4.31 3.55 -15.77
CA GLN A 302 -5.18 3.49 -14.60
C GLN A 302 -4.44 4.12 -13.43
N THR A 303 -5.09 5.02 -12.69
CA THR A 303 -4.48 5.73 -11.56
C THR A 303 -5.43 5.79 -10.38
N TYR A 304 -4.87 5.73 -9.17
CA TYR A 304 -5.61 6.05 -7.96
C TYR A 304 -4.70 6.74 -6.94
N TRP A 305 -5.31 7.46 -6.02
CA TRP A 305 -4.67 7.94 -4.80
C TRP A 305 -5.63 7.85 -3.61
N LEU A 306 -5.04 7.63 -2.44
CA LEU A 306 -5.76 7.51 -1.17
C LEU A 306 -5.04 8.36 -0.13
N LEU A 307 -5.79 9.17 0.61
CA LEU A 307 -5.30 9.88 1.77
C LEU A 307 -6.17 9.48 2.96
N GLY A 308 -5.55 9.03 4.04
CA GLY A 308 -6.29 8.53 5.18
C GLY A 308 -5.55 8.62 6.50
N LEU A 309 -6.26 8.35 7.59
CA LEU A 309 -5.67 8.13 8.90
C LEU A 309 -5.25 6.66 9.02
N SER A 310 -4.05 6.42 9.53
CA SER A 310 -3.52 5.08 9.80
C SER A 310 -3.44 4.83 11.29
N TYR A 311 -3.58 3.56 11.67
CA TYR A 311 -3.37 3.08 13.01
C TYR A 311 -2.44 1.86 12.96
N ASP A 312 -1.33 1.91 13.72
CA ASP A 312 -0.40 0.80 13.87
C ASP A 312 -0.83 -0.09 15.04
N PHE A 313 -0.89 -1.42 14.82
CA PHE A 313 -1.22 -2.42 15.84
C PHE A 313 0.04 -3.06 16.42
#